data_4fcf7e59dae5a777e575128f96e67133
#
_entry.id   4fcf7e59dae5a777e575128f96e67133
#
_cell.length_a   1.000
_cell.length_b   1.000
_cell.length_c   1.000
_cell.angle_alpha   90.00
_cell.angle_beta   90.00
_cell.angle_gamma   90.00
#
_symmetry.space_group_name_H-M   'P 1'
#
loop_
_entity.id
_entity.type
_entity.pdbx_description
1 polymer ?
#
loop_
_entity_poly.entity_id
_entity_poly.type
_entity_poly.pdbx_seq_one_letter_code
_entity_poly.pdbx_strand_id
1 'polypeptide(L)'
;MSSPEPTNPVAVVTGSGRTRIGNLIARDLANAGYRIAIHYRQSHEAAEKTVADICSAGGIASAYPADLSEEQEVDRLFEHVATNFQRLDVLVNAASVWSPKSLEKVTAADVYDNFRVNTLATFLCCRRAGLMMSLQETGGSIINIGDARMDRPLADYSAYLTSKGSIPTLTRSMAVELASRNPRVRVNAILPGSVMAPPEATEVEQQRRRDATLVKSADLPHTVCHTVRYLIDNEFVNGTCVMLDGGRALLGP
;
A
#
# COMPACT_ATOMS: atom_id res chain seq x y z
N MET A 1 1.06 35.17 -18.91
CA MET A 1 1.44 34.63 -17.60
C MET A 1 0.47 33.50 -17.30
N SER A 2 0.91 32.25 -17.45
CA SER A 2 0.10 31.07 -17.12
C SER A 2 -0.13 31.07 -15.62
N SER A 3 -1.38 30.87 -15.21
CA SER A 3 -1.72 30.63 -13.80
C SER A 3 -0.83 29.53 -13.23
N PRO A 4 -0.32 29.65 -12.00
CA PRO A 4 0.42 28.55 -11.40
C PRO A 4 -0.48 27.30 -11.43
N GLU A 5 0.01 26.21 -11.97
CA GLU A 5 -0.62 24.90 -11.95
C GLU A 5 -1.04 24.52 -10.52
N PRO A 6 -2.13 23.79 -10.33
CA PRO A 6 -2.59 23.46 -9.00
C PRO A 6 -1.49 22.75 -8.21
N THR A 7 -1.13 23.35 -7.10
CA THR A 7 -0.06 22.91 -6.17
C THR A 7 -0.40 21.65 -5.39
N ASN A 8 -1.55 21.01 -5.66
CA ASN A 8 -2.03 19.85 -4.92
C ASN A 8 -1.07 18.68 -5.03
N PRO A 9 -0.69 18.04 -3.92
CA PRO A 9 0.21 16.92 -3.91
C PRO A 9 -0.38 15.71 -4.65
N VAL A 10 0.49 14.81 -5.11
CA VAL A 10 0.13 13.64 -5.92
C VAL A 10 0.42 12.37 -5.16
N ALA A 11 -0.54 11.45 -5.13
CA ALA A 11 -0.39 10.12 -4.57
C ALA A 11 -0.64 9.02 -5.60
N VAL A 12 0.29 8.08 -5.67
CA VAL A 12 0.10 6.77 -6.34
C VAL A 12 -0.30 5.75 -5.29
N VAL A 13 -1.42 5.06 -5.50
CA VAL A 13 -1.83 3.96 -4.62
C VAL A 13 -1.96 2.69 -5.44
N THR A 14 -1.08 1.72 -5.19
CA THR A 14 -1.11 0.46 -5.93
C THR A 14 -2.23 -0.47 -5.42
N GLY A 15 -2.85 -1.24 -6.32
CA GLY A 15 -3.95 -2.14 -5.95
C GLY A 15 -5.21 -1.42 -5.45
N SER A 16 -5.48 -0.20 -5.94
CA SER A 16 -6.56 0.66 -5.47
C SER A 16 -7.82 0.64 -6.35
N GLY A 17 -7.84 -0.13 -7.44
CA GLY A 17 -9.00 -0.19 -8.34
C GLY A 17 -10.24 -0.85 -7.72
N ARG A 18 -10.10 -1.86 -6.87
CA ARG A 18 -11.22 -2.54 -6.19
C ARG A 18 -11.38 -2.05 -4.76
N THR A 19 -12.60 -2.17 -4.21
CA THR A 19 -12.89 -1.86 -2.80
C THR A 19 -12.10 -2.79 -1.86
N ARG A 20 -10.91 -2.34 -1.48
CA ARG A 20 -9.95 -2.94 -0.53
C ARG A 20 -9.21 -1.80 0.18
N ILE A 21 -8.26 -2.13 1.04
CA ILE A 21 -7.47 -1.14 1.80
C ILE A 21 -6.86 -0.07 0.88
N GLY A 22 -6.26 -0.46 -0.26
CA GLY A 22 -5.71 0.51 -1.22
C GLY A 22 -6.75 1.50 -1.76
N ASN A 23 -7.98 1.03 -2.04
CA ASN A 23 -9.06 1.91 -2.50
C ASN A 23 -9.50 2.91 -1.43
N LEU A 24 -9.62 2.45 -0.17
CA LEU A 24 -9.97 3.33 0.94
C LEU A 24 -8.91 4.40 1.18
N ILE A 25 -7.63 4.03 1.12
CA ILE A 25 -6.50 4.96 1.22
C ILE A 25 -6.55 5.99 0.08
N ALA A 26 -6.79 5.55 -1.17
CA ALA A 26 -6.87 6.45 -2.31
C ALA A 26 -8.00 7.48 -2.15
N ARG A 27 -9.18 7.05 -1.70
CA ARG A 27 -10.31 7.94 -1.43
C ARG A 27 -10.06 8.89 -0.26
N ASP A 28 -9.44 8.42 0.81
CA ASP A 28 -9.07 9.24 1.98
C ASP A 28 -8.06 10.34 1.59
N LEU A 29 -7.04 9.99 0.79
CA LEU A 29 -6.08 10.95 0.28
C LEU A 29 -6.71 11.94 -0.71
N ALA A 30 -7.64 11.49 -1.57
CA ALA A 30 -8.41 12.39 -2.43
C ALA A 30 -9.21 13.42 -1.62
N ASN A 31 -9.89 12.98 -0.55
CA ASN A 31 -10.61 13.86 0.37
C ASN A 31 -9.68 14.83 1.11
N ALA A 32 -8.42 14.48 1.30
CA ALA A 32 -7.37 15.34 1.85
C ALA A 32 -6.74 16.28 0.81
N GLY A 33 -7.26 16.30 -0.43
CA GLY A 33 -6.83 17.21 -1.49
C GLY A 33 -5.71 16.70 -2.39
N TYR A 34 -5.31 15.42 -2.28
CA TYR A 34 -4.34 14.82 -3.19
C TYR A 34 -4.95 14.54 -4.57
N ARG A 35 -4.16 14.71 -5.63
CA ARG A 35 -4.43 14.16 -6.96
C ARG A 35 -4.02 12.68 -6.95
N ILE A 36 -4.88 11.78 -7.41
CA ILE A 36 -4.71 10.34 -7.21
C ILE A 36 -4.45 9.60 -8.52
N ALA A 37 -3.36 8.85 -8.58
CA ALA A 37 -3.15 7.81 -9.57
C ALA A 37 -3.62 6.46 -8.99
N ILE A 38 -4.76 5.98 -9.50
CA ILE A 38 -5.36 4.68 -9.16
C ILE A 38 -4.66 3.62 -9.99
N HIS A 39 -3.99 2.67 -9.36
CA HIS A 39 -3.41 1.53 -10.08
C HIS A 39 -4.29 0.30 -9.96
N TYR A 40 -4.42 -0.43 -11.07
CA TYR A 40 -5.07 -1.74 -11.16
C TYR A 40 -4.32 -2.67 -12.13
N ARG A 41 -4.49 -4.01 -11.97
CA ARG A 41 -3.97 -4.97 -12.95
C ARG A 41 -5.05 -5.47 -13.91
N GLN A 42 -6.19 -5.91 -13.38
CA GLN A 42 -7.28 -6.52 -14.17
C GLN A 42 -8.67 -5.91 -13.87
N SER A 43 -8.78 -5.05 -12.86
CA SER A 43 -10.07 -4.52 -12.40
C SER A 43 -10.38 -3.16 -13.04
N HIS A 44 -10.41 -3.09 -14.37
CA HIS A 44 -10.62 -1.86 -15.13
C HIS A 44 -11.90 -1.13 -14.72
N GLU A 45 -13.05 -1.78 -14.82
CA GLU A 45 -14.36 -1.18 -14.49
C GLU A 45 -14.43 -0.63 -13.06
N ALA A 46 -13.88 -1.38 -12.09
CA ALA A 46 -13.85 -0.94 -10.71
C ALA A 46 -12.90 0.26 -10.49
N ALA A 47 -11.80 0.32 -11.25
CA ALA A 47 -10.87 1.44 -11.21
C ALA A 47 -11.50 2.69 -11.81
N GLU A 48 -12.14 2.60 -12.98
CA GLU A 48 -12.86 3.71 -13.62
C GLU A 48 -14.02 4.23 -12.74
N LYS A 49 -14.77 3.30 -12.11
CA LYS A 49 -15.79 3.70 -11.14
C LYS A 49 -15.18 4.47 -9.96
N THR A 50 -14.03 4.04 -9.45
CA THR A 50 -13.33 4.74 -8.35
C THR A 50 -12.90 6.14 -8.77
N VAL A 51 -12.36 6.29 -9.98
CA VAL A 51 -12.01 7.59 -10.58
C VAL A 51 -13.25 8.48 -10.68
N ALA A 52 -14.34 7.97 -11.27
CA ALA A 52 -15.59 8.72 -11.42
C ALA A 52 -16.15 9.19 -10.07
N ASP A 53 -16.12 8.32 -9.05
CA ASP A 53 -16.59 8.66 -7.70
C ASP A 53 -15.72 9.78 -7.05
N ILE A 54 -14.39 9.72 -7.22
CA ILE A 54 -13.47 10.76 -6.70
C ILE A 54 -13.71 12.09 -7.44
N CYS A 55 -13.80 12.04 -8.77
CA CYS A 55 -14.01 13.25 -9.58
C CYS A 55 -15.38 13.89 -9.31
N SER A 56 -16.43 13.10 -9.12
CA SER A 56 -17.77 13.61 -8.80
C SER A 56 -17.83 14.28 -7.41
N ALA A 57 -16.93 13.90 -6.50
CA ALA A 57 -16.75 14.55 -5.19
C ALA A 57 -15.83 15.79 -5.26
N GLY A 58 -15.40 16.22 -6.45
CA GLY A 58 -14.54 17.40 -6.64
C GLY A 58 -13.03 17.10 -6.58
N GLY A 59 -12.61 15.85 -6.45
CA GLY A 59 -11.22 15.44 -6.48
C GLY A 59 -10.69 15.27 -7.91
N ILE A 60 -9.38 14.94 -8.01
CA ILE A 60 -8.71 14.66 -9.28
C ILE A 60 -8.11 13.25 -9.21
N ALA A 61 -8.51 12.38 -10.11
CA ALA A 61 -7.98 11.02 -10.19
C ALA A 61 -7.87 10.54 -11.64
N SER A 62 -6.95 9.61 -11.89
CA SER A 62 -6.82 8.87 -13.15
C SER A 62 -6.43 7.43 -12.87
N ALA A 63 -6.88 6.50 -13.72
CA ALA A 63 -6.60 5.07 -13.55
C ALA A 63 -5.50 4.60 -14.53
N TYR A 64 -4.61 3.73 -14.02
CA TYR A 64 -3.46 3.22 -14.76
C TYR A 64 -3.36 1.69 -14.61
N PRO A 65 -3.42 0.94 -15.73
CA PRO A 65 -3.16 -0.49 -15.71
C PRO A 65 -1.67 -0.78 -15.65
N ALA A 66 -1.26 -1.77 -14.85
CA ALA A 66 0.09 -2.33 -14.90
C ALA A 66 0.15 -3.71 -14.20
N ASP A 67 0.96 -4.63 -14.69
CA ASP A 67 1.46 -5.73 -13.88
C ASP A 67 2.76 -5.28 -13.18
N LEU A 68 2.66 -4.96 -11.90
CA LEU A 68 3.79 -4.42 -11.13
C LEU A 68 4.92 -5.43 -10.90
N SER A 69 4.76 -6.70 -11.29
CA SER A 69 5.83 -7.68 -11.30
C SER A 69 6.71 -7.59 -12.55
N GLU A 70 6.33 -6.75 -13.52
CA GLU A 70 7.05 -6.50 -14.76
C GLU A 70 7.67 -5.09 -14.73
N GLU A 71 9.02 -5.02 -14.71
CA GLU A 71 9.74 -3.76 -14.53
C GLU A 71 9.36 -2.70 -15.57
N GLN A 72 9.20 -3.09 -16.84
CA GLN A 72 8.80 -2.18 -17.92
C GLN A 72 7.40 -1.59 -17.72
N GLU A 73 6.49 -2.34 -17.09
CA GLU A 73 5.14 -1.83 -16.80
C GLU A 73 5.16 -0.86 -15.62
N VAL A 74 6.01 -1.11 -14.62
CA VAL A 74 6.26 -0.15 -13.54
C VAL A 74 6.84 1.13 -14.11
N ASP A 75 7.85 1.06 -14.98
CA ASP A 75 8.44 2.25 -15.59
C ASP A 75 7.39 3.08 -16.36
N ARG A 76 6.56 2.44 -17.19
CA ARG A 76 5.46 3.11 -17.92
C ARG A 76 4.44 3.76 -16.99
N LEU A 77 4.05 3.08 -15.90
CA LEU A 77 3.15 3.65 -14.90
C LEU A 77 3.69 4.98 -14.35
N PHE A 78 4.94 4.99 -13.90
CA PHE A 78 5.54 6.19 -13.31
C PHE A 78 5.90 7.26 -14.34
N GLU A 79 6.15 6.91 -15.60
CA GLU A 79 6.26 7.85 -16.72
C GLU A 79 4.93 8.57 -16.98
N HIS A 80 3.81 7.84 -16.98
CA HIS A 80 2.50 8.45 -17.08
C HIS A 80 2.20 9.38 -15.89
N VAL A 81 2.58 8.99 -14.67
CA VAL A 81 2.44 9.85 -13.48
C VAL A 81 3.27 11.13 -13.65
N ALA A 82 4.53 11.00 -14.08
CA ALA A 82 5.40 12.15 -14.31
C ALA A 82 4.84 13.10 -15.39
N THR A 83 4.31 12.55 -16.48
CA THR A 83 3.75 13.33 -17.58
C THR A 83 2.45 14.03 -17.18
N ASN A 84 1.54 13.33 -16.50
CA ASN A 84 0.19 13.84 -16.23
C ASN A 84 0.10 14.70 -14.97
N PHE A 85 0.96 14.43 -13.98
CA PHE A 85 0.92 15.13 -12.69
C PHE A 85 2.17 15.98 -12.42
N GLN A 86 3.28 15.74 -13.10
CA GLN A 86 4.55 16.48 -13.03
C GLN A 86 5.26 16.43 -11.66
N ARG A 87 4.71 15.69 -10.71
CA ARG A 87 5.27 15.44 -9.36
C ARG A 87 4.73 14.15 -8.77
N LEU A 88 5.41 13.67 -7.73
CA LEU A 88 4.95 12.53 -6.93
C LEU A 88 5.35 12.76 -5.46
N ASP A 89 4.38 12.88 -4.58
CA ASP A 89 4.61 13.16 -3.16
C ASP A 89 4.42 11.93 -2.28
N VAL A 90 3.50 11.04 -2.68
CA VAL A 90 3.17 9.85 -1.90
C VAL A 90 3.09 8.63 -2.80
N LEU A 91 3.74 7.54 -2.39
CA LEU A 91 3.48 6.20 -2.91
C LEU A 91 2.95 5.32 -1.78
N VAL A 92 1.80 4.67 -2.00
CA VAL A 92 1.31 3.61 -1.11
C VAL A 92 1.31 2.28 -1.86
N ASN A 93 2.19 1.36 -1.46
CA ASN A 93 2.27 0.01 -2.00
C ASN A 93 1.25 -0.90 -1.30
N ALA A 94 0.03 -0.97 -1.84
CA ALA A 94 -1.08 -1.77 -1.30
C ALA A 94 -1.48 -2.95 -2.21
N ALA A 95 -0.88 -3.09 -3.40
CA ALA A 95 -1.08 -4.25 -4.26
C ALA A 95 -0.57 -5.52 -3.58
N SER A 96 -1.39 -6.57 -3.55
CA SER A 96 -1.04 -7.84 -2.92
C SER A 96 -1.93 -8.96 -3.42
N VAL A 97 -1.37 -10.18 -3.45
CA VAL A 97 -2.14 -11.42 -3.54
C VAL A 97 -2.01 -12.16 -2.22
N TRP A 98 -3.10 -12.80 -1.82
CA TRP A 98 -3.12 -13.68 -0.66
C TRP A 98 -4.12 -14.80 -0.94
N SER A 99 -3.70 -16.04 -0.81
CA SER A 99 -4.56 -17.20 -0.98
C SER A 99 -4.08 -18.32 -0.07
N PRO A 100 -4.97 -18.97 0.68
CA PRO A 100 -4.60 -20.12 1.47
C PRO A 100 -4.27 -21.29 0.54
N LYS A 101 -3.24 -22.04 0.89
CA LYS A 101 -2.88 -23.30 0.23
C LYS A 101 -2.17 -24.21 1.22
N SER A 102 -2.69 -25.41 1.44
CA SER A 102 -2.13 -26.36 2.40
C SER A 102 -0.67 -26.70 2.03
N LEU A 103 0.16 -26.94 3.03
CA LEU A 103 1.60 -27.14 2.86
C LEU A 103 1.93 -28.26 1.87
N GLU A 104 1.10 -29.34 1.84
CA GLU A 104 1.27 -30.47 0.92
C GLU A 104 1.04 -30.09 -0.55
N LYS A 105 0.34 -28.97 -0.80
CA LYS A 105 0.00 -28.52 -2.15
C LYS A 105 0.82 -27.31 -2.59
N VAL A 106 1.55 -26.65 -1.69
CA VAL A 106 2.41 -25.51 -2.04
C VAL A 106 3.52 -25.95 -2.95
N THR A 107 3.69 -25.27 -4.06
CA THR A 107 4.74 -25.50 -5.06
C THR A 107 5.73 -24.36 -5.10
N ALA A 108 6.88 -24.56 -5.73
CA ALA A 108 7.84 -23.48 -6.00
C ALA A 108 7.20 -22.32 -6.79
N ALA A 109 6.31 -22.63 -7.74
CA ALA A 109 5.57 -21.60 -8.50
C ALA A 109 4.73 -20.72 -7.58
N ASP A 110 4.03 -21.29 -6.59
CA ASP A 110 3.24 -20.50 -5.62
C ASP A 110 4.12 -19.54 -4.81
N VAL A 111 5.31 -19.99 -4.41
CA VAL A 111 6.29 -19.17 -3.70
C VAL A 111 6.76 -18.02 -4.60
N TYR A 112 7.18 -18.33 -5.83
CA TYR A 112 7.62 -17.33 -6.82
C TYR A 112 6.51 -16.30 -7.11
N ASP A 113 5.27 -16.73 -7.33
CA ASP A 113 4.16 -15.84 -7.63
C ASP A 113 3.86 -14.88 -6.47
N ASN A 114 3.89 -15.38 -5.22
CA ASN A 114 3.74 -14.52 -4.05
C ASN A 114 4.89 -13.51 -3.95
N PHE A 115 6.15 -13.93 -4.18
CA PHE A 115 7.29 -13.01 -4.18
C PHE A 115 7.22 -11.99 -5.31
N ARG A 116 6.84 -12.38 -6.52
CA ARG A 116 6.69 -11.46 -7.65
C ARG A 116 5.71 -10.33 -7.34
N VAL A 117 4.53 -10.68 -6.81
CA VAL A 117 3.46 -9.70 -6.58
C VAL A 117 3.65 -8.91 -5.27
N ASN A 118 4.06 -9.57 -4.18
CA ASN A 118 4.08 -8.92 -2.86
C ASN A 118 5.44 -8.26 -2.56
N THR A 119 6.55 -8.82 -3.08
CA THR A 119 7.90 -8.36 -2.77
C THR A 119 8.52 -7.58 -3.93
N LEU A 120 8.67 -8.22 -5.12
CA LEU A 120 9.34 -7.61 -6.28
C LEU A 120 8.58 -6.37 -6.75
N ALA A 121 7.26 -6.45 -6.90
CA ALA A 121 6.42 -5.32 -7.29
C ALA A 121 6.58 -4.14 -6.31
N THR A 122 6.59 -4.40 -4.99
CA THR A 122 6.84 -3.37 -3.97
C THR A 122 8.24 -2.76 -4.12
N PHE A 123 9.26 -3.58 -4.36
CA PHE A 123 10.63 -3.11 -4.59
C PHE A 123 10.72 -2.22 -5.83
N LEU A 124 10.19 -2.65 -6.97
CA LEU A 124 10.24 -1.91 -8.23
C LEU A 124 9.53 -0.56 -8.11
N CYS A 125 8.33 -0.54 -7.49
CA CYS A 125 7.61 0.70 -7.23
C CYS A 125 8.37 1.63 -6.27
N CYS A 126 8.93 1.11 -5.17
CA CYS A 126 9.76 1.90 -4.25
C CYS A 126 10.97 2.51 -4.97
N ARG A 127 11.67 1.72 -5.79
CA ARG A 127 12.82 2.19 -6.56
C ARG A 127 12.43 3.30 -7.52
N ARG A 128 11.42 3.08 -8.35
CA ARG A 128 11.04 4.03 -9.40
C ARG A 128 10.47 5.33 -8.83
N ALA A 129 9.53 5.23 -7.89
CA ALA A 129 8.98 6.39 -7.19
C ALA A 129 10.04 7.13 -6.37
N GLY A 130 10.86 6.40 -5.61
CA GLY A 130 11.89 6.99 -4.77
C GLY A 130 12.93 7.77 -5.57
N LEU A 131 13.33 7.26 -6.74
CA LEU A 131 14.24 8.01 -7.63
C LEU A 131 13.58 9.28 -8.19
N MET A 132 12.29 9.24 -8.53
CA MET A 132 11.55 10.46 -8.92
C MET A 132 11.49 11.47 -7.76
N MET A 133 11.08 11.03 -6.57
CA MET A 133 11.00 11.87 -5.37
C MET A 133 12.37 12.46 -4.99
N SER A 134 13.46 11.73 -5.24
CA SER A 134 14.82 12.20 -4.92
C SER A 134 15.25 13.40 -5.75
N LEU A 135 14.62 13.64 -6.90
CA LEU A 135 14.88 14.80 -7.77
C LEU A 135 14.02 16.02 -7.39
N GLN A 136 13.05 15.87 -6.50
CA GLN A 136 12.17 16.93 -6.04
C GLN A 136 12.74 17.62 -4.79
N GLU A 137 12.65 18.94 -4.70
CA GLU A 137 13.02 19.66 -3.47
C GLU A 137 12.19 19.23 -2.27
N THR A 138 10.92 18.91 -2.49
CA THR A 138 9.99 18.45 -1.44
C THR A 138 10.25 17.02 -0.95
N GLY A 139 11.01 16.21 -1.71
CA GLY A 139 11.15 14.78 -1.42
C GLY A 139 9.84 14.02 -1.64
N GLY A 140 9.49 13.13 -0.70
CA GLY A 140 8.26 12.36 -0.74
C GLY A 140 8.17 11.28 0.34
N SER A 141 6.99 10.67 0.47
CA SER A 141 6.72 9.60 1.46
C SER A 141 6.27 8.30 0.77
N ILE A 142 6.99 7.22 1.02
CA ILE A 142 6.66 5.88 0.54
C ILE A 142 6.16 5.04 1.72
N ILE A 143 4.99 4.42 1.55
CA ILE A 143 4.35 3.60 2.58
C ILE A 143 4.07 2.21 2.02
N ASN A 144 4.71 1.20 2.61
CA ASN A 144 4.54 -0.21 2.23
C ASN A 144 3.49 -0.87 3.12
N ILE A 145 2.53 -1.57 2.54
CA ILE A 145 1.55 -2.35 3.30
C ILE A 145 2.05 -3.79 3.46
N GLY A 146 2.52 -4.11 4.67
CA GLY A 146 2.91 -5.44 5.09
C GLY A 146 1.74 -6.26 5.64
N ASP A 147 2.01 -7.07 6.67
CA ASP A 147 0.99 -7.87 7.38
C ASP A 147 1.46 -8.16 8.81
N ALA A 148 0.62 -7.93 9.81
CA ALA A 148 0.91 -8.23 11.22
C ALA A 148 1.02 -9.74 11.50
N ARG A 149 0.51 -10.58 10.62
CA ARG A 149 0.59 -12.04 10.77
C ARG A 149 1.98 -12.63 10.58
N MET A 150 2.96 -11.81 10.18
CA MET A 150 4.36 -12.24 10.16
C MET A 150 4.84 -12.63 11.56
N ASP A 151 4.37 -11.95 12.61
CA ASP A 151 4.74 -12.25 13.99
C ASP A 151 3.86 -13.35 14.62
N ARG A 152 2.70 -13.63 14.03
CA ARG A 152 1.77 -14.68 14.44
C ARG A 152 1.19 -15.41 13.22
N PRO A 153 1.98 -16.30 12.59
CA PRO A 153 1.62 -16.98 11.35
C PRO A 153 0.34 -17.81 11.45
N LEU A 154 -0.30 -17.99 10.30
CA LEU A 154 -1.43 -18.90 10.13
C LEU A 154 -1.01 -20.10 9.29
N ALA A 155 -1.58 -21.27 9.56
CA ALA A 155 -1.53 -22.42 8.66
C ALA A 155 -2.07 -22.04 7.27
N ASP A 156 -1.61 -22.73 6.26
CA ASP A 156 -1.98 -22.57 4.85
C ASP A 156 -1.56 -21.26 4.18
N TYR A 157 -0.76 -20.40 4.84
CA TYR A 157 -0.29 -19.13 4.28
C TYR A 157 1.25 -19.03 4.17
N SER A 158 1.97 -20.17 4.14
CA SER A 158 3.43 -20.18 4.16
C SER A 158 4.06 -19.37 3.01
N ALA A 159 3.64 -19.57 1.76
CA ALA A 159 4.16 -18.83 0.61
C ALA A 159 3.86 -17.32 0.71
N TYR A 160 2.64 -16.96 1.12
CA TYR A 160 2.23 -15.57 1.31
C TYR A 160 3.02 -14.88 2.42
N LEU A 161 3.06 -15.47 3.63
CA LEU A 161 3.72 -14.85 4.78
C LEU A 161 5.24 -14.73 4.58
N THR A 162 5.86 -15.70 3.87
CA THR A 162 7.27 -15.60 3.49
C THR A 162 7.51 -14.39 2.58
N SER A 163 6.64 -14.13 1.60
CA SER A 163 6.74 -12.95 0.74
C SER A 163 6.53 -11.63 1.51
N LYS A 164 5.55 -11.59 2.42
CA LYS A 164 5.28 -10.40 3.24
C LYS A 164 6.38 -10.15 4.29
N GLY A 165 7.03 -11.20 4.77
CA GLY A 165 8.16 -11.11 5.71
C GLY A 165 9.35 -10.31 5.18
N SER A 166 9.46 -10.12 3.86
CA SER A 166 10.48 -9.27 3.25
C SER A 166 10.22 -7.77 3.40
N ILE A 167 8.96 -7.34 3.58
CA ILE A 167 8.56 -5.92 3.58
C ILE A 167 9.27 -5.08 4.64
N PRO A 168 9.45 -5.53 5.91
CA PRO A 168 10.20 -4.76 6.89
C PRO A 168 11.65 -4.50 6.50
N THR A 169 12.34 -5.51 5.95
CA THR A 169 13.72 -5.37 5.49
C THR A 169 13.82 -4.47 4.28
N LEU A 170 12.95 -4.66 3.28
CA LEU A 170 12.83 -3.80 2.11
C LEU A 170 12.60 -2.33 2.51
N THR A 171 11.69 -2.09 3.43
CA THR A 171 11.37 -0.75 3.94
C THR A 171 12.61 -0.05 4.52
N ARG A 172 13.34 -0.73 5.41
CA ARG A 172 14.55 -0.18 6.04
C ARG A 172 15.68 0.03 5.02
N SER A 173 15.88 -0.91 4.10
CA SER A 173 16.89 -0.79 3.05
C SER A 173 16.59 0.41 2.15
N MET A 174 15.33 0.54 1.67
CA MET A 174 14.94 1.68 0.84
C MET A 174 14.97 3.01 1.58
N ALA A 175 14.68 3.03 2.88
CA ALA A 175 14.80 4.23 3.70
C ALA A 175 16.24 4.77 3.71
N VAL A 176 17.23 3.89 3.87
CA VAL A 176 18.66 4.25 3.83
C VAL A 176 19.09 4.69 2.43
N GLU A 177 18.75 3.88 1.41
CA GLU A 177 19.13 4.12 0.02
C GLU A 177 18.59 5.44 -0.53
N LEU A 178 17.35 5.77 -0.24
CA LEU A 178 16.70 6.97 -0.77
C LEU A 178 17.06 8.21 0.04
N ALA A 179 17.17 8.11 1.36
CA ALA A 179 17.60 9.22 2.20
C ALA A 179 19.04 9.67 1.90
N SER A 180 19.93 8.76 1.44
CA SER A 180 21.28 9.12 0.98
C SER A 180 21.29 9.99 -0.28
N ARG A 181 20.21 9.98 -1.07
CA ARG A 181 20.02 10.78 -2.29
C ARG A 181 19.30 12.09 -2.01
N ASN A 182 18.25 12.00 -1.19
CA ASN A 182 17.49 13.16 -0.71
C ASN A 182 16.93 12.83 0.69
N PRO A 183 17.38 13.50 1.77
CA PRO A 183 16.96 13.22 3.14
C PRO A 183 15.45 13.48 3.39
N ARG A 184 14.77 14.14 2.46
CA ARG A 184 13.31 14.35 2.52
C ARG A 184 12.51 13.20 1.92
N VAL A 185 13.16 12.17 1.35
CA VAL A 185 12.48 10.95 0.90
C VAL A 185 12.48 9.95 2.05
N ARG A 186 11.29 9.58 2.49
CA ARG A 186 11.09 8.67 3.62
C ARG A 186 10.35 7.39 3.19
N VAL A 187 10.72 6.27 3.77
CA VAL A 187 10.09 4.98 3.49
C VAL A 187 9.71 4.31 4.80
N ASN A 188 8.43 4.03 4.98
CA ASN A 188 7.87 3.38 6.16
C ASN A 188 6.95 2.24 5.77
N ALA A 189 6.56 1.42 6.72
CA ALA A 189 5.57 0.37 6.51
C ALA A 189 4.45 0.41 7.55
N ILE A 190 3.27 -0.05 7.16
CA ILE A 190 2.18 -0.39 8.05
C ILE A 190 2.01 -1.90 7.99
N LEU A 191 1.87 -2.55 9.14
CA LEU A 191 1.63 -3.98 9.28
C LEU A 191 0.20 -4.18 9.83
N PRO A 192 -0.82 -4.23 8.94
CA PRO A 192 -2.19 -4.35 9.39
C PRO A 192 -2.50 -5.76 9.90
N GLY A 193 -3.30 -5.85 10.95
CA GLY A 193 -3.98 -7.06 11.37
C GLY A 193 -5.35 -7.22 10.70
N SER A 194 -6.34 -7.60 11.48
CA SER A 194 -7.74 -7.77 11.02
C SER A 194 -8.47 -6.43 10.88
N VAL A 195 -8.04 -5.58 9.93
CA VAL A 195 -8.58 -4.23 9.73
C VAL A 195 -9.75 -4.15 8.76
N MET A 196 -10.00 -5.21 7.97
CA MET A 196 -11.12 -5.29 7.04
C MET A 196 -11.63 -6.73 6.99
N ALA A 197 -12.92 -6.92 7.30
CA ALA A 197 -13.56 -8.22 7.15
C ALA A 197 -13.82 -8.55 5.67
N PRO A 198 -13.82 -9.84 5.29
CA PRO A 198 -14.44 -10.26 4.04
C PRO A 198 -15.92 -9.83 4.02
N PRO A 199 -16.48 -9.46 2.85
CA PRO A 199 -17.87 -9.06 2.75
C PRO A 199 -18.89 -10.11 3.24
N GLU A 200 -18.51 -11.39 3.13
CA GLU A 200 -19.30 -12.56 3.53
C GLU A 200 -19.09 -12.98 5.00
N ALA A 201 -18.31 -12.24 5.77
CA ALA A 201 -18.00 -12.60 7.15
C ALA A 201 -19.26 -12.61 8.03
N THR A 202 -19.52 -13.74 8.65
CA THR A 202 -20.63 -13.93 9.59
C THR A 202 -20.41 -13.15 10.90
N GLU A 203 -21.50 -12.88 11.64
CA GLU A 203 -21.41 -12.20 12.96
C GLU A 203 -20.50 -12.98 13.94
N VAL A 204 -20.52 -14.30 13.89
CA VAL A 204 -19.65 -15.15 14.72
C VAL A 204 -18.17 -14.95 14.37
N GLU A 205 -17.86 -14.86 13.08
CA GLU A 205 -16.49 -14.59 12.62
C GLU A 205 -16.05 -13.18 12.99
N GLN A 206 -16.91 -12.20 12.83
CA GLN A 206 -16.62 -10.82 13.24
C GLN A 206 -16.38 -10.74 14.75
N GLN A 207 -17.18 -11.43 15.57
CA GLN A 207 -16.98 -11.48 17.01
C GLN A 207 -15.64 -12.14 17.37
N ARG A 208 -15.31 -13.29 16.75
CA ARG A 208 -13.99 -13.94 16.92
C ARG A 208 -12.81 -13.02 16.56
N ARG A 209 -12.97 -12.21 15.52
CA ARG A 209 -11.96 -11.24 15.10
C ARG A 209 -11.76 -10.14 16.14
N ARG A 210 -12.86 -9.63 16.73
CA ARG A 210 -12.82 -8.66 17.85
C ARG A 210 -12.14 -9.27 19.09
N ASP A 211 -12.56 -10.48 19.49
CA ASP A 211 -12.04 -11.16 20.69
C ASP A 211 -10.54 -11.48 20.58
N ALA A 212 -10.05 -11.65 19.35
CA ALA A 212 -8.66 -11.96 19.06
C ALA A 212 -7.72 -10.72 19.14
N THR A 213 -8.20 -9.56 19.60
CA THR A 213 -7.38 -8.35 19.82
C THR A 213 -7.46 -7.91 21.28
N LEU A 214 -6.41 -7.24 21.78
CA LEU A 214 -6.44 -6.66 23.14
C LEU A 214 -7.45 -5.52 23.26
N VAL A 215 -7.61 -4.73 22.20
CA VAL A 215 -8.57 -3.60 22.18
C VAL A 215 -10.02 -4.04 21.96
N LYS A 216 -10.26 -5.35 21.82
CA LYS A 216 -11.61 -5.94 21.61
C LYS A 216 -12.36 -5.31 20.44
N SER A 217 -11.61 -4.92 19.40
CA SER A 217 -12.14 -4.31 18.19
C SER A 217 -11.42 -4.88 16.96
N ALA A 218 -12.12 -4.91 15.84
CA ALA A 218 -11.59 -5.34 14.55
C ALA A 218 -12.35 -4.60 13.43
N ASP A 219 -11.91 -4.82 12.18
CA ASP A 219 -12.59 -4.28 11.01
C ASP A 219 -12.73 -2.74 11.02
N LEU A 220 -11.62 -2.09 11.38
CA LEU A 220 -11.48 -0.63 11.45
C LEU A 220 -10.58 -0.13 10.31
N PRO A 221 -11.00 -0.21 9.03
CA PRO A 221 -10.14 0.12 7.88
C PRO A 221 -9.70 1.58 7.86
N HIS A 222 -10.48 2.51 8.44
CA HIS A 222 -10.13 3.93 8.57
C HIS A 222 -8.85 4.15 9.39
N THR A 223 -8.50 3.25 10.31
CA THR A 223 -7.27 3.36 11.10
C THR A 223 -6.02 3.21 10.23
N VAL A 224 -6.10 2.45 9.14
CA VAL A 224 -5.01 2.40 8.15
C VAL A 224 -4.84 3.75 7.47
N CYS A 225 -5.94 4.41 7.08
CA CYS A 225 -5.90 5.75 6.48
C CYS A 225 -5.29 6.78 7.44
N HIS A 226 -5.67 6.76 8.72
CA HIS A 226 -5.07 7.63 9.76
C HIS A 226 -3.56 7.38 9.90
N THR A 227 -3.14 6.12 9.89
CA THR A 227 -1.71 5.77 9.98
C THR A 227 -0.95 6.19 8.73
N VAL A 228 -1.55 6.06 7.53
CA VAL A 228 -0.96 6.58 6.28
C VAL A 228 -0.73 8.08 6.39
N ARG A 229 -1.73 8.86 6.81
CA ARG A 229 -1.59 10.32 6.99
C ARG A 229 -0.54 10.66 8.04
N TYR A 230 -0.52 9.98 9.18
CA TYR A 230 0.53 10.15 10.19
C TYR A 230 1.94 9.95 9.61
N LEU A 231 2.15 8.91 8.79
CA LEU A 231 3.46 8.65 8.17
C LEU A 231 3.81 9.65 7.06
N ILE A 232 2.81 10.26 6.42
CA ILE A 232 3.01 11.36 5.47
C ILE A 232 3.44 12.63 6.22
N ASP A 233 2.70 13.01 7.25
CA ASP A 233 2.82 14.30 7.93
C ASP A 233 3.99 14.37 8.91
N ASN A 234 4.41 13.22 9.46
CA ASN A 234 5.51 13.18 10.42
C ASN A 234 6.87 13.02 9.72
N GLU A 235 7.54 14.13 9.49
CA GLU A 235 8.82 14.20 8.77
C GLU A 235 10.00 13.53 9.51
N PHE A 236 9.86 13.25 10.81
CA PHE A 236 10.92 12.62 11.61
C PHE A 236 10.80 11.09 11.69
N VAL A 237 9.83 10.50 10.98
CA VAL A 237 9.62 9.03 10.94
C VAL A 237 10.10 8.46 9.62
N ASN A 238 11.17 7.66 9.67
CA ASN A 238 11.75 6.98 8.50
C ASN A 238 12.27 5.59 8.88
N GLY A 239 12.06 4.60 8.02
CA GLY A 239 12.49 3.21 8.21
C GLY A 239 11.68 2.42 9.25
N THR A 240 10.54 2.92 9.72
CA THR A 240 9.71 2.25 10.73
C THR A 240 8.69 1.30 10.13
N CYS A 241 8.29 0.30 10.92
CA CYS A 241 7.15 -0.57 10.64
C CYS A 241 6.13 -0.42 11.77
N VAL A 242 4.99 0.19 11.47
CA VAL A 242 3.93 0.41 12.44
C VAL A 242 3.01 -0.81 12.48
N MET A 243 3.03 -1.53 13.61
CA MET A 243 2.08 -2.62 13.87
C MET A 243 0.68 -2.03 14.11
N LEU A 244 -0.31 -2.47 13.32
CA LEU A 244 -1.68 -1.98 13.39
C LEU A 244 -2.64 -3.17 13.52
N ASP A 245 -2.60 -3.87 14.66
CA ASP A 245 -3.26 -5.16 14.85
C ASP A 245 -4.15 -5.22 16.13
N GLY A 246 -4.33 -4.11 16.81
CA GLY A 246 -5.08 -4.05 18.07
C GLY A 246 -4.44 -4.84 19.21
N GLY A 247 -3.12 -5.05 19.16
CA GLY A 247 -2.37 -5.83 20.13
C GLY A 247 -2.54 -7.34 19.99
N ARG A 248 -3.02 -7.82 18.85
CA ARG A 248 -3.24 -9.26 18.61
C ARG A 248 -1.95 -10.07 18.71
N ALA A 249 -0.83 -9.55 18.22
CA ALA A 249 0.47 -10.22 18.27
C ALA A 249 0.97 -10.45 19.71
N LEU A 250 0.49 -9.67 20.68
CA LEU A 250 0.87 -9.75 22.09
C LEU A 250 0.02 -10.76 22.88
N LEU A 251 -1.09 -11.22 22.34
CA LEU A 251 -1.88 -12.28 22.97
C LEU A 251 -1.14 -13.61 22.84
N GLY A 252 -1.01 -14.32 23.94
CA GLY A 252 -0.46 -15.68 23.96
C GLY A 252 -1.18 -16.64 23.00
N PRO A 253 -0.64 -17.86 22.82
CA PRO A 253 -1.22 -18.89 21.98
C PRO A 253 -2.64 -19.28 22.37
#